data_75d2bf3f4c05a844c9a27fd401218cf0
#
_entry.id   75d2bf3f4c05a844c9a27fd401218cf0
#
_cell.length_a   1.000
_cell.length_b   1.000
_cell.length_c   1.000
_cell.angle_alpha   90.00
_cell.angle_beta   90.00
_cell.angle_gamma   90.00
#
_symmetry.space_group_name_H-M   'P 1'
#
loop_
_entity.id
_entity.type
_entity.pdbx_description
1 polymer ?
#
loop_
_entity_poly.entity_id
_entity_poly.type
_entity_poly.pdbx_seq_one_letter_code
_entity_poly.pdbx_strand_id
1 'polypeptide(L)'
;MYYFAFALLLAALLGSLAFAGAALIHLWQKKDGIPAFIEKGHILVTGCFLMASAFLLHALYWKDYRLDYVSSYTDNILDLFYRLTAFWAGQPGSMLFWGLTVAVMGSLFALTRNYKSLSGETMLWFWTFFYILTAFFGLILTVWSNPFAMQYPVPADGRGLNPLLQNPGMIIHPPLLFLGYAGFAIPTCLALAEALSGDQENGRPWYVSTRTFMLLAWAFLSAGILLGAWWAYMELGWGGYWAWDPVENSSLIPWLFATATFHTIVVERRRQILRRTNIFLISLTTLSSFFATYLVRSGVIDSVHAFGQGPVGKPLLIFILASLALITAVSWQAKPHGNRFSDPASREGLLVLASWILIAVGFIIATATMWPVISRLWTASPQGLDASFYNRVCLPLGTVLIALAAFCPLLGWSGKISRAQAAVTLAAALIAAGVIWALGYRQTLPLVTSAFAAAAAAALIWMAVSRLAGRGAGFSPAAIGIHIGVILITLGISFSGPYKMEEGLTFTANGSAKLGAYT
;
A
#
# COMPACT_ATOMS: atom_id res chain seq x y z
N MET A 1 -28.64 -2.57 21.92
CA MET A 1 -28.04 -2.80 20.60
C MET A 1 -26.53 -2.49 20.61
N TYR A 2 -26.07 -1.29 20.97
CA TYR A 2 -24.65 -0.89 20.87
C TYR A 2 -23.72 -1.56 21.90
N TYR A 3 -24.19 -1.86 23.10
CA TYR A 3 -23.45 -2.72 24.03
C TYR A 3 -23.21 -4.12 23.46
N PHE A 4 -24.17 -4.65 22.71
CA PHE A 4 -24.00 -5.93 22.02
C PHE A 4 -22.98 -5.81 20.85
N ALA A 5 -23.01 -4.72 20.09
CA ALA A 5 -22.01 -4.47 19.05
C ALA A 5 -20.58 -4.33 19.64
N PHE A 6 -20.44 -3.68 20.78
CA PHE A 6 -19.17 -3.64 21.51
C PHE A 6 -18.75 -5.03 22.03
N ALA A 7 -19.72 -5.81 22.56
CA ALA A 7 -19.44 -7.18 22.98
C ALA A 7 -18.95 -8.09 21.83
N LEU A 8 -19.42 -7.87 20.59
CA LEU A 8 -18.89 -8.54 19.40
C LEU A 8 -17.42 -8.20 19.13
N LEU A 9 -17.02 -6.94 19.29
CA LEU A 9 -15.61 -6.55 19.17
C LEU A 9 -14.75 -7.21 20.26
N LEU A 10 -15.26 -7.27 21.48
CA LEU A 10 -14.60 -7.96 22.58
C LEU A 10 -14.51 -9.49 22.32
N ALA A 11 -15.56 -10.08 21.77
CA ALA A 11 -15.57 -11.47 21.36
C ALA A 11 -14.56 -11.76 20.22
N ALA A 12 -14.43 -10.83 19.25
CA ALA A 12 -13.41 -10.93 18.22
C ALA A 12 -11.98 -10.87 18.81
N LEU A 13 -11.73 -9.97 19.77
CA LEU A 13 -10.45 -9.86 20.46
C LEU A 13 -10.13 -11.17 21.24
N LEU A 14 -11.02 -11.55 22.14
CA LEU A 14 -10.80 -12.72 23.01
C LEU A 14 -10.74 -14.03 22.22
N GLY A 15 -11.60 -14.16 21.20
CA GLY A 15 -11.57 -15.31 20.28
C GLY A 15 -10.25 -15.39 19.51
N SER A 16 -9.79 -14.27 18.96
CA SER A 16 -8.51 -14.23 18.25
C SER A 16 -7.33 -14.60 19.16
N LEU A 17 -7.29 -14.07 20.38
CA LEU A 17 -6.25 -14.42 21.36
C LEU A 17 -6.32 -15.90 21.76
N ALA A 18 -7.53 -16.44 21.99
CA ALA A 18 -7.73 -17.84 22.34
C ALA A 18 -7.31 -18.78 21.21
N PHE A 19 -7.67 -18.47 19.95
CA PHE A 19 -7.29 -19.29 18.80
C PHE A 19 -5.78 -19.20 18.51
N ALA A 20 -5.16 -18.02 18.63
CA ALA A 20 -3.71 -17.88 18.51
C ALA A 20 -2.98 -18.67 19.61
N GLY A 21 -3.42 -18.56 20.86
CA GLY A 21 -2.85 -19.33 21.98
C GLY A 21 -3.01 -20.84 21.80
N ALA A 22 -4.19 -21.29 21.37
CA ALA A 22 -4.45 -22.71 21.09
C ALA A 22 -3.55 -23.23 19.95
N ALA A 23 -3.35 -22.45 18.88
CA ALA A 23 -2.46 -22.81 17.79
C ALA A 23 -1.00 -22.94 18.27
N LEU A 24 -0.51 -21.99 19.06
CA LEU A 24 0.83 -22.06 19.67
C LEU A 24 1.01 -23.26 20.60
N ILE A 25 0.00 -23.58 21.45
CA ILE A 25 0.04 -24.75 22.30
C ILE A 25 0.08 -26.05 21.47
N HIS A 26 -0.70 -26.12 20.39
CA HIS A 26 -0.71 -27.27 19.50
C HIS A 26 0.63 -27.47 18.80
N LEU A 27 1.25 -26.38 18.30
CA LEU A 27 2.61 -26.38 17.74
C LEU A 27 3.65 -26.82 18.76
N TRP A 28 3.58 -26.29 19.98
CA TRP A 28 4.50 -26.67 21.06
C TRP A 28 4.40 -28.15 21.44
N GLN A 29 3.18 -28.71 21.45
CA GLN A 29 2.92 -30.13 21.70
C GLN A 29 3.33 -31.03 20.51
N LYS A 30 3.76 -30.48 19.38
CA LYS A 30 4.14 -31.21 18.16
C LYS A 30 3.07 -32.19 17.68
N LYS A 31 1.80 -31.83 17.82
CA LYS A 31 0.66 -32.64 17.39
C LYS A 31 0.45 -32.49 15.89
N ASP A 32 0.12 -33.58 15.21
CA ASP A 32 -0.15 -33.58 13.78
C ASP A 32 -1.47 -32.88 13.43
N GLY A 33 -1.49 -32.26 12.26
CA GLY A 33 -2.67 -31.61 11.68
C GLY A 33 -3.06 -30.29 12.35
N ILE A 34 -4.24 -29.79 12.01
CA ILE A 34 -4.83 -28.59 12.60
C ILE A 34 -6.20 -28.93 13.19
N PRO A 35 -6.48 -28.58 14.47
CA PRO A 35 -7.80 -28.73 15.05
C PRO A 35 -8.84 -27.86 14.33
N ALA A 36 -10.00 -28.45 14.00
CA ALA A 36 -11.06 -27.77 13.26
C ALA A 36 -11.54 -26.48 13.92
N PHE A 37 -11.52 -26.37 15.25
CA PHE A 37 -11.92 -25.16 15.96
C PHE A 37 -10.93 -24.00 15.77
N ILE A 38 -9.62 -24.29 15.63
CA ILE A 38 -8.60 -23.29 15.31
C ILE A 38 -8.76 -22.85 13.86
N GLU A 39 -8.86 -23.81 12.93
CA GLU A 39 -9.02 -23.54 11.51
C GLU A 39 -10.28 -22.71 11.23
N LYS A 40 -11.43 -23.09 11.79
CA LYS A 40 -12.71 -22.43 11.58
C LYS A 40 -12.94 -21.21 12.45
N GLY A 41 -12.05 -20.91 13.38
CA GLY A 41 -12.14 -19.75 14.29
C GLY A 41 -12.25 -18.42 13.54
N HIS A 42 -11.67 -18.35 12.33
CA HIS A 42 -11.79 -17.17 11.48
C HIS A 42 -13.25 -16.83 11.13
N ILE A 43 -14.16 -17.80 11.05
CA ILE A 43 -15.59 -17.58 10.75
C ILE A 43 -16.22 -16.78 11.90
N LEU A 44 -15.92 -17.15 13.14
CA LEU A 44 -16.40 -16.41 14.32
C LEU A 44 -15.84 -14.98 14.32
N VAL A 45 -14.52 -14.82 14.15
CA VAL A 45 -13.86 -13.51 14.18
C VAL A 45 -14.40 -12.61 13.07
N THR A 46 -14.51 -13.13 11.84
CA THR A 46 -15.08 -12.38 10.70
C THR A 46 -16.55 -12.05 10.93
N GLY A 47 -17.33 -12.97 11.46
CA GLY A 47 -18.73 -12.74 11.80
C GLY A 47 -18.90 -11.63 12.84
N CYS A 48 -18.05 -11.59 13.86
CA CYS A 48 -18.06 -10.52 14.85
C CYS A 48 -17.76 -9.14 14.24
N PHE A 49 -16.70 -9.01 13.42
CA PHE A 49 -16.38 -7.75 12.72
C PHE A 49 -17.49 -7.34 11.75
N LEU A 50 -18.06 -8.30 11.01
CA LEU A 50 -19.13 -8.05 10.06
C LEU A 50 -20.40 -7.52 10.76
N MET A 51 -20.82 -8.18 11.83
CA MET A 51 -21.99 -7.76 12.58
C MET A 51 -21.77 -6.41 13.28
N ALA A 52 -20.60 -6.17 13.86
CA ALA A 52 -20.26 -4.87 14.44
C ALA A 52 -20.33 -3.77 13.37
N SER A 53 -19.78 -4.02 12.18
CA SER A 53 -19.84 -3.09 11.04
C SER A 53 -21.28 -2.83 10.59
N ALA A 54 -22.12 -3.87 10.54
CA ALA A 54 -23.54 -3.72 10.20
C ALA A 54 -24.29 -2.86 11.24
N PHE A 55 -23.98 -2.98 12.52
CA PHE A 55 -24.55 -2.13 13.56
C PHE A 55 -24.12 -0.66 13.42
N LEU A 56 -22.87 -0.39 13.08
CA LEU A 56 -22.42 0.98 12.86
C LEU A 56 -23.05 1.59 11.60
N LEU A 57 -23.14 0.83 10.50
CA LEU A 57 -23.82 1.26 9.28
C LEU A 57 -25.31 1.52 9.54
N HIS A 58 -25.98 0.68 10.34
CA HIS A 58 -27.36 0.90 10.75
C HIS A 58 -27.50 2.21 11.55
N ALA A 59 -26.59 2.47 12.49
CA ALA A 59 -26.63 3.70 13.28
C ALA A 59 -26.40 4.96 12.41
N LEU A 60 -25.49 4.90 11.43
CA LEU A 60 -25.25 5.96 10.45
C LEU A 60 -26.46 6.19 9.54
N TYR A 61 -27.10 5.11 9.08
CA TYR A 61 -28.31 5.19 8.24
C TYR A 61 -29.46 5.90 8.95
N TRP A 62 -29.69 5.56 10.25
CA TRP A 62 -30.79 6.13 11.05
C TRP A 62 -30.41 7.39 11.82
N LYS A 63 -29.15 7.89 11.66
CA LYS A 63 -28.66 9.09 12.37
C LYS A 63 -28.81 8.97 13.89
N ASP A 64 -28.40 7.82 14.44
CA ASP A 64 -28.56 7.59 15.87
C ASP A 64 -27.47 8.33 16.67
N TYR A 65 -27.77 9.57 17.01
CA TYR A 65 -26.86 10.47 17.72
C TYR A 65 -26.57 10.08 19.18
N ARG A 66 -27.11 8.98 19.67
CA ARG A 66 -26.68 8.39 20.94
C ARG A 66 -25.23 7.89 20.84
N LEU A 67 -24.75 7.58 19.63
CA LEU A 67 -23.35 7.27 19.38
C LEU A 67 -22.57 8.56 19.08
N ASP A 68 -21.48 8.78 19.85
CA ASP A 68 -20.58 9.92 19.62
C ASP A 68 -20.02 9.92 18.19
N TYR A 69 -19.69 8.74 17.65
CA TYR A 69 -19.24 8.59 16.28
C TYR A 69 -20.24 9.14 15.26
N VAL A 70 -21.51 8.77 15.38
CA VAL A 70 -22.56 9.18 14.43
C VAL A 70 -22.77 10.69 14.48
N SER A 71 -22.86 11.28 15.68
CA SER A 71 -23.04 12.71 15.83
C SER A 71 -21.81 13.53 15.39
N SER A 72 -20.62 12.92 15.44
CA SER A 72 -19.37 13.60 15.03
C SER A 72 -19.18 13.66 13.52
N TYR A 73 -19.79 12.73 12.74
CA TYR A 73 -19.54 12.58 11.31
C TYR A 73 -20.81 12.63 10.44
N THR A 74 -21.98 12.90 11.02
CA THR A 74 -23.24 13.09 10.27
C THR A 74 -24.05 14.24 10.85
N ASP A 75 -25.03 14.72 10.10
CA ASP A 75 -26.04 15.69 10.53
C ASP A 75 -27.41 15.39 9.90
N ASN A 76 -28.41 16.22 10.18
CA ASN A 76 -29.78 16.03 9.72
C ASN A 76 -29.98 16.27 8.22
N ILE A 77 -29.06 17.00 7.56
CA ILE A 77 -29.17 17.36 6.13
C ILE A 77 -28.24 16.54 5.24
N LEU A 78 -27.25 15.81 5.80
CA LEU A 78 -26.27 15.05 5.04
C LEU A 78 -26.91 13.96 4.19
N ASP A 79 -26.57 13.92 2.90
CA ASP A 79 -27.06 12.93 1.95
C ASP A 79 -26.71 11.50 2.37
N LEU A 80 -27.58 10.55 1.99
CA LEU A 80 -27.41 9.14 2.36
C LEU A 80 -26.05 8.57 1.97
N PHE A 81 -25.54 8.87 0.77
CA PHE A 81 -24.24 8.35 0.33
C PHE A 81 -23.13 8.82 1.24
N TYR A 82 -23.04 10.12 1.55
CA TYR A 82 -22.03 10.65 2.44
C TYR A 82 -22.20 10.18 3.89
N ARG A 83 -23.43 9.95 4.31
CA ARG A 83 -23.77 9.37 5.62
C ARG A 83 -23.23 7.94 5.76
N LEU A 84 -23.34 7.12 4.69
CA LEU A 84 -22.78 5.77 4.68
C LEU A 84 -21.25 5.81 4.56
N THR A 85 -20.68 6.75 3.79
CA THR A 85 -19.22 6.91 3.69
C THR A 85 -18.60 7.43 4.99
N ALA A 86 -19.38 8.05 5.86
CA ALA A 86 -18.94 8.40 7.21
C ALA A 86 -18.45 7.18 8.00
N PHE A 87 -18.81 5.95 7.57
CA PHE A 87 -18.30 4.70 8.16
C PHE A 87 -16.78 4.66 8.19
N TRP A 88 -16.06 5.16 7.19
CA TRP A 88 -14.60 5.20 7.14
C TRP A 88 -14.00 6.60 7.28
N ALA A 89 -14.79 7.64 7.46
CA ALA A 89 -14.29 9.00 7.59
C ALA A 89 -13.52 9.21 8.89
N GLY A 90 -14.05 8.74 10.00
CA GLY A 90 -13.44 8.86 11.32
C GLY A 90 -12.51 7.69 11.67
N GLN A 91 -11.70 7.90 12.72
CA GLN A 91 -10.72 6.90 13.16
C GLN A 91 -11.38 5.58 13.64
N PRO A 92 -12.40 5.55 14.52
CA PRO A 92 -12.98 4.29 14.97
C PRO A 92 -13.61 3.48 13.84
N GLY A 93 -14.35 4.13 12.96
CA GLY A 93 -14.99 3.45 11.84
C GLY A 93 -13.97 2.94 10.81
N SER A 94 -12.93 3.72 10.48
CA SER A 94 -11.87 3.28 9.57
C SER A 94 -11.07 2.09 10.12
N MET A 95 -10.81 2.05 11.44
CA MET A 95 -10.16 0.89 12.08
C MET A 95 -11.06 -0.35 12.04
N LEU A 96 -12.37 -0.18 12.25
CA LEU A 96 -13.35 -1.27 12.13
C LEU A 96 -13.41 -1.79 10.69
N PHE A 97 -13.45 -0.88 9.71
CA PHE A 97 -13.46 -1.25 8.29
C PHE A 97 -12.20 -2.02 7.88
N TRP A 98 -11.03 -1.58 8.36
CA TRP A 98 -9.77 -2.27 8.06
C TRP A 98 -9.71 -3.65 8.75
N GLY A 99 -10.09 -3.74 10.03
CA GLY A 99 -10.17 -5.03 10.72
C GLY A 99 -11.13 -6.02 10.04
N LEU A 100 -12.31 -5.53 9.60
CA LEU A 100 -13.26 -6.32 8.81
C LEU A 100 -12.63 -6.80 7.48
N THR A 101 -11.99 -5.90 6.72
CA THR A 101 -11.39 -6.28 5.43
C THR A 101 -10.26 -7.30 5.59
N VAL A 102 -9.41 -7.19 6.63
CA VAL A 102 -8.41 -8.21 6.96
C VAL A 102 -9.09 -9.54 7.29
N ALA A 103 -10.11 -9.55 8.15
CA ALA A 103 -10.82 -10.75 8.56
C ALA A 103 -11.49 -11.46 7.35
N VAL A 104 -12.11 -10.68 6.46
CA VAL A 104 -12.71 -11.20 5.21
C VAL A 104 -11.65 -11.79 4.30
N MET A 105 -10.49 -11.13 4.10
CA MET A 105 -9.41 -11.65 3.26
C MET A 105 -8.87 -12.99 3.78
N GLY A 106 -8.72 -13.16 5.10
CA GLY A 106 -8.34 -14.44 5.70
C GLY A 106 -9.37 -15.53 5.45
N SER A 107 -10.65 -15.22 5.61
CA SER A 107 -11.75 -16.14 5.32
C SER A 107 -11.81 -16.53 3.84
N LEU A 108 -11.59 -15.58 2.92
CA LEU A 108 -11.50 -15.85 1.49
C LEU A 108 -10.30 -16.74 1.16
N PHE A 109 -9.15 -16.53 1.79
CA PHE A 109 -7.97 -17.38 1.58
C PHE A 109 -8.23 -18.81 2.02
N ALA A 110 -8.88 -19.04 3.18
CA ALA A 110 -9.25 -20.37 3.67
C ALA A 110 -10.12 -21.17 2.69
N LEU A 111 -10.89 -20.51 1.82
CA LEU A 111 -11.71 -21.16 0.79
C LEU A 111 -10.91 -21.60 -0.43
N THR A 112 -9.68 -21.14 -0.59
CA THR A 112 -8.87 -21.42 -1.79
C THR A 112 -8.29 -22.83 -1.77
N ARG A 113 -8.06 -23.39 -2.98
CA ARG A 113 -7.34 -24.65 -3.13
C ARG A 113 -5.90 -24.57 -2.62
N ASN A 114 -5.28 -23.39 -2.75
CA ASN A 114 -3.91 -23.16 -2.29
C ASN A 114 -3.79 -23.30 -0.76
N TYR A 115 -4.74 -22.74 0.00
CA TYR A 115 -4.80 -22.92 1.44
C TYR A 115 -4.95 -24.42 1.81
N LYS A 116 -5.88 -25.13 1.16
CA LYS A 116 -6.14 -26.55 1.43
C LYS A 116 -4.96 -27.47 1.10
N SER A 117 -3.98 -27.00 0.34
CA SER A 117 -2.77 -27.77 0.01
C SER A 117 -1.59 -27.50 0.97
N LEU A 118 -1.78 -26.65 1.99
CA LEU A 118 -0.77 -26.38 3.00
C LEU A 118 -0.66 -27.54 4.01
N SER A 119 0.53 -27.70 4.60
CA SER A 119 0.68 -28.63 5.74
C SER A 119 -0.04 -28.11 6.98
N GLY A 120 -0.36 -29.02 7.90
CA GLY A 120 -0.99 -28.67 9.17
C GLY A 120 -0.15 -27.68 9.97
N GLU A 121 1.18 -27.83 9.98
CA GLU A 121 2.09 -26.93 10.68
C GLU A 121 2.09 -25.53 10.06
N THR A 122 2.16 -25.42 8.71
CA THR A 122 2.06 -24.12 8.01
C THR A 122 0.71 -23.47 8.25
N MET A 123 -0.40 -24.21 8.26
CA MET A 123 -1.73 -23.69 8.61
C MET A 123 -1.77 -23.15 10.03
N LEU A 124 -1.20 -23.85 11.00
CA LEU A 124 -1.15 -23.42 12.41
C LEU A 124 -0.37 -22.11 12.56
N TRP A 125 0.81 -21.99 11.95
CA TRP A 125 1.60 -20.76 11.96
C TRP A 125 0.88 -19.63 11.25
N PHE A 126 0.24 -19.90 10.09
CA PHE A 126 -0.55 -18.92 9.35
C PHE A 126 -1.67 -18.34 10.22
N TRP A 127 -2.47 -19.20 10.86
CA TRP A 127 -3.55 -18.75 11.73
C TRP A 127 -3.05 -18.08 13.00
N THR A 128 -1.90 -18.48 13.52
CA THR A 128 -1.27 -17.80 14.66
C THR A 128 -1.00 -16.33 14.32
N PHE A 129 -0.31 -16.04 13.22
CA PHE A 129 -0.02 -14.68 12.80
C PHE A 129 -1.29 -13.90 12.44
N PHE A 130 -2.21 -14.55 11.76
CA PHE A 130 -3.48 -13.94 11.39
C PHE A 130 -4.35 -13.57 12.61
N TYR A 131 -4.44 -14.45 13.61
CA TYR A 131 -5.18 -14.17 14.83
C TYR A 131 -4.50 -13.12 15.71
N ILE A 132 -3.17 -13.04 15.74
CA ILE A 132 -2.45 -11.95 16.40
C ILE A 132 -2.81 -10.62 15.73
N LEU A 133 -2.86 -10.57 14.41
CA LEU A 133 -3.23 -9.38 13.65
C LEU A 133 -4.69 -8.97 13.92
N THR A 134 -5.65 -9.90 13.88
CA THR A 134 -7.06 -9.61 14.16
C THR A 134 -7.30 -9.27 15.63
N ALA A 135 -6.55 -9.88 16.55
CA ALA A 135 -6.56 -9.50 17.97
C ALA A 135 -6.11 -8.05 18.17
N PHE A 136 -5.09 -7.60 17.44
CA PHE A 136 -4.64 -6.21 17.50
C PHE A 136 -5.75 -5.24 17.07
N PHE A 137 -6.49 -5.52 15.98
CA PHE A 137 -7.65 -4.71 15.60
C PHE A 137 -8.74 -4.73 16.68
N GLY A 138 -9.06 -5.90 17.22
CA GLY A 138 -10.00 -6.03 18.35
C GLY A 138 -9.56 -5.20 19.57
N LEU A 139 -8.27 -5.24 19.91
CA LEU A 139 -7.70 -4.48 21.01
C LEU A 139 -7.79 -2.95 20.77
N ILE A 140 -7.43 -2.48 19.59
CA ILE A 140 -7.56 -1.05 19.22
C ILE A 140 -9.01 -0.58 19.35
N LEU A 141 -9.95 -1.36 18.83
CA LEU A 141 -11.37 -1.01 18.78
C LEU A 141 -12.08 -1.10 20.14
N THR A 142 -11.56 -1.92 21.06
CA THR A 142 -12.17 -2.04 22.39
C THR A 142 -11.57 -1.08 23.42
N VAL A 143 -10.30 -0.70 23.28
CA VAL A 143 -9.59 0.08 24.31
C VAL A 143 -9.43 1.56 23.92
N TRP A 144 -9.05 1.83 22.68
CA TRP A 144 -8.67 3.20 22.28
C TRP A 144 -9.58 3.84 21.22
N SER A 145 -10.33 3.06 20.48
CA SER A 145 -11.05 3.54 19.29
C SER A 145 -12.42 2.87 19.15
N ASN A 146 -13.25 3.00 20.20
CA ASN A 146 -14.56 2.37 20.26
C ASN A 146 -15.59 3.12 19.39
N PRO A 147 -16.07 2.52 18.27
CA PRO A 147 -17.07 3.16 17.42
C PRO A 147 -18.48 3.18 18.05
N PHE A 148 -18.69 2.48 19.16
CA PHE A 148 -19.95 2.37 19.88
C PHE A 148 -19.96 3.15 21.20
N ALA A 149 -19.04 4.10 21.38
CA ALA A 149 -19.04 5.00 22.53
C ALA A 149 -20.35 5.82 22.52
N MET A 150 -21.05 5.79 23.66
CA MET A 150 -22.29 6.52 23.86
C MET A 150 -22.03 7.90 24.42
N GLN A 151 -22.84 8.89 24.03
CA GLN A 151 -22.77 10.23 24.56
C GLN A 151 -24.08 10.64 25.22
N TYR A 152 -23.99 11.47 26.24
CA TYR A 152 -25.11 12.09 26.96
C TYR A 152 -24.75 13.51 27.37
N PRO A 153 -25.63 14.51 27.21
CA PRO A 153 -26.96 14.41 26.59
C PRO A 153 -26.88 14.09 25.10
N VAL A 154 -27.92 13.45 24.55
CA VAL A 154 -27.99 13.18 23.10
C VAL A 154 -28.27 14.50 22.39
N PRO A 155 -27.44 14.93 21.43
CA PRO A 155 -27.65 16.15 20.68
C PRO A 155 -28.86 16.04 19.74
N ALA A 156 -29.54 17.15 19.47
CA ALA A 156 -30.64 17.22 18.53
C ALA A 156 -30.21 17.08 17.07
N ASP A 157 -28.94 17.43 16.77
CA ASP A 157 -28.31 17.29 15.47
C ASP A 157 -26.83 16.92 15.63
N GLY A 158 -26.23 16.38 14.57
CA GLY A 158 -24.81 16.08 14.53
C GLY A 158 -23.98 17.26 14.05
N ARG A 159 -22.63 17.09 14.09
CA ARG A 159 -21.65 18.10 13.66
C ARG A 159 -21.46 18.16 12.14
N GLY A 160 -21.98 17.15 11.43
CA GLY A 160 -21.81 17.00 10.00
C GLY A 160 -20.47 16.35 9.58
N LEU A 161 -20.41 15.97 8.33
CA LEU A 161 -19.19 15.52 7.69
C LEU A 161 -18.41 16.73 7.18
N ASN A 162 -17.09 16.74 7.39
CA ASN A 162 -16.23 17.78 6.83
C ASN A 162 -16.53 17.99 5.33
N PRO A 163 -16.78 19.23 4.87
CA PRO A 163 -17.12 19.52 3.47
C PRO A 163 -16.15 18.94 2.45
N LEU A 164 -14.83 18.93 2.74
CA LEU A 164 -13.82 18.33 1.87
C LEU A 164 -14.03 16.82 1.66
N LEU A 165 -14.72 16.14 2.57
CA LEU A 165 -15.05 14.72 2.46
C LEU A 165 -16.38 14.47 1.72
N GLN A 166 -17.13 15.52 1.37
CA GLN A 166 -18.38 15.42 0.63
C GLN A 166 -18.13 15.45 -0.88
N ASN A 167 -17.28 14.53 -1.35
CA ASN A 167 -16.85 14.41 -2.75
C ASN A 167 -16.95 12.94 -3.19
N PRO A 168 -17.26 12.63 -4.45
CA PRO A 168 -17.30 11.26 -4.98
C PRO A 168 -15.99 10.47 -4.75
N GLY A 169 -14.83 11.14 -4.72
CA GLY A 169 -13.55 10.52 -4.39
C GLY A 169 -13.53 9.87 -3.01
N MET A 170 -14.21 10.47 -2.02
CA MET A 170 -14.33 9.93 -0.66
C MET A 170 -15.12 8.62 -0.59
N ILE A 171 -15.99 8.36 -1.56
CA ILE A 171 -16.79 7.13 -1.61
C ILE A 171 -15.89 5.93 -1.97
N ILE A 172 -14.93 6.13 -2.88
CA ILE A 172 -14.21 5.02 -3.54
C ILE A 172 -12.75 4.92 -3.08
N HIS A 173 -12.04 6.06 -2.98
CA HIS A 173 -10.61 6.10 -2.69
C HIS A 173 -10.22 5.43 -1.36
N PRO A 174 -10.81 5.76 -0.17
CA PRO A 174 -10.36 5.18 1.08
C PRO A 174 -10.65 3.66 1.17
N PRO A 175 -11.80 3.13 0.74
CA PRO A 175 -12.01 1.69 0.67
C PRO A 175 -10.97 0.94 -0.15
N LEU A 176 -10.54 1.49 -1.29
CA LEU A 176 -9.50 0.86 -2.12
C LEU A 176 -8.15 0.82 -1.41
N LEU A 177 -7.77 1.88 -0.67
CA LEU A 177 -6.54 1.87 0.15
C LEU A 177 -6.61 0.76 1.21
N PHE A 178 -7.72 0.65 1.94
CA PHE A 178 -7.88 -0.38 2.98
C PHE A 178 -7.91 -1.80 2.41
N LEU A 179 -8.51 -2.02 1.24
CA LEU A 179 -8.47 -3.30 0.53
C LEU A 179 -7.03 -3.64 0.13
N GLY A 180 -6.25 -2.65 -0.32
CA GLY A 180 -4.83 -2.81 -0.60
C GLY A 180 -4.04 -3.22 0.66
N TYR A 181 -4.18 -2.48 1.74
CA TYR A 181 -3.52 -2.75 3.02
C TYR A 181 -3.89 -4.12 3.59
N ALA A 182 -5.17 -4.47 3.59
CA ALA A 182 -5.67 -5.74 4.11
C ALA A 182 -5.18 -6.93 3.27
N GLY A 183 -5.13 -6.78 1.94
CA GLY A 183 -4.74 -7.85 1.05
C GLY A 183 -3.30 -8.31 1.23
N PHE A 184 -2.38 -7.44 1.66
CA PHE A 184 -0.99 -7.80 1.96
C PHE A 184 -0.82 -8.59 3.26
N ALA A 185 -1.80 -8.59 4.15
CA ALA A 185 -1.75 -9.39 5.38
C ALA A 185 -1.66 -10.90 5.08
N ILE A 186 -2.36 -11.38 4.05
CA ILE A 186 -2.41 -12.81 3.70
C ILE A 186 -1.04 -13.33 3.25
N PRO A 187 -0.36 -12.74 2.23
CA PRO A 187 0.98 -13.18 1.87
C PRO A 187 2.00 -13.02 3.00
N THR A 188 1.86 -12.01 3.85
CA THR A 188 2.73 -11.84 5.02
C THR A 188 2.57 -12.98 6.03
N CYS A 189 1.34 -13.29 6.45
CA CYS A 189 1.08 -14.39 7.38
C CYS A 189 1.59 -15.73 6.82
N LEU A 190 1.40 -15.99 5.52
CA LEU A 190 1.87 -17.23 4.91
C LEU A 190 3.40 -17.25 4.75
N ALA A 191 4.03 -16.14 4.39
CA ALA A 191 5.48 -16.06 4.28
C ALA A 191 6.19 -16.32 5.62
N LEU A 192 5.66 -15.73 6.70
CA LEU A 192 6.16 -15.96 8.05
C LEU A 192 5.89 -17.42 8.51
N ALA A 193 4.72 -17.96 8.18
CA ALA A 193 4.38 -19.34 8.48
C ALA A 193 5.34 -20.34 7.82
N GLU A 194 5.62 -20.16 6.52
CA GLU A 194 6.59 -21.00 5.80
C GLU A 194 8.02 -20.83 6.30
N ALA A 195 8.39 -19.65 6.80
CA ALA A 195 9.72 -19.44 7.38
C ALA A 195 9.95 -20.31 8.64
N LEU A 196 8.88 -20.55 9.42
CA LEU A 196 8.94 -21.30 10.67
C LEU A 196 8.68 -22.80 10.49
N SER A 197 7.74 -23.19 9.64
CA SER A 197 7.41 -24.61 9.38
C SER A 197 8.48 -25.33 8.54
N GLY A 198 9.28 -24.59 7.77
CA GLY A 198 10.30 -25.18 6.92
C GLY A 198 9.76 -25.94 5.69
N ASP A 199 8.47 -25.91 5.44
CA ASP A 199 7.72 -26.76 4.49
C ASP A 199 8.03 -26.52 3.00
N GLN A 200 8.98 -25.67 2.67
CA GLN A 200 9.29 -25.30 1.28
C GLN A 200 9.95 -26.40 0.45
N GLU A 201 10.43 -27.45 1.07
CA GLU A 201 11.08 -28.55 0.33
C GLU A 201 10.07 -29.37 -0.48
N ASN A 202 8.78 -29.38 -0.05
CA ASN A 202 7.74 -30.22 -0.65
C ASN A 202 6.48 -29.46 -1.11
N GLY A 203 6.39 -28.13 -0.91
CA GLY A 203 5.19 -27.33 -1.15
C GLY A 203 5.33 -26.25 -2.21
N ARG A 204 4.21 -25.60 -2.54
CA ARG A 204 4.21 -24.38 -3.36
C ARG A 204 4.67 -23.21 -2.50
N PRO A 205 5.67 -22.40 -2.95
CA PRO A 205 6.12 -21.23 -2.20
C PRO A 205 4.97 -20.25 -1.90
N TRP A 206 5.03 -19.58 -0.77
CA TRP A 206 4.01 -18.62 -0.32
C TRP A 206 3.60 -17.59 -1.38
N TYR A 207 4.57 -17.08 -2.15
CA TYR A 207 4.31 -16.09 -3.21
C TYR A 207 3.56 -16.68 -4.42
N VAL A 208 3.55 -18.00 -4.60
CA VAL A 208 2.72 -18.68 -5.59
C VAL A 208 1.32 -18.88 -5.04
N SER A 209 1.22 -19.33 -3.78
CA SER A 209 -0.04 -19.63 -3.11
C SER A 209 -0.90 -18.38 -2.88
N THR A 210 -0.27 -17.22 -2.61
CA THR A 210 -0.94 -15.94 -2.35
C THR A 210 -0.87 -14.95 -3.52
N ARG A 211 -0.42 -15.38 -4.71
CA ARG A 211 -0.20 -14.50 -5.86
C ARG A 211 -1.40 -13.61 -6.19
N THR A 212 -2.61 -14.16 -6.17
CA THR A 212 -3.84 -13.40 -6.47
C THR A 212 -4.06 -12.30 -5.45
N PHE A 213 -3.89 -12.60 -4.15
CA PHE A 213 -4.03 -11.62 -3.08
C PHE A 213 -3.00 -10.48 -3.21
N MET A 214 -1.74 -10.81 -3.49
CA MET A 214 -0.69 -9.81 -3.72
C MET A 214 -1.01 -8.88 -4.89
N LEU A 215 -1.42 -9.44 -6.03
CA LEU A 215 -1.73 -8.65 -7.23
C LEU A 215 -2.97 -7.78 -7.03
N LEU A 216 -4.03 -8.31 -6.40
CA LEU A 216 -5.23 -7.54 -6.09
C LEU A 216 -4.94 -6.45 -5.07
N ALA A 217 -4.17 -6.74 -4.01
CA ALA A 217 -3.76 -5.77 -3.01
C ALA A 217 -2.98 -4.61 -3.65
N TRP A 218 -2.01 -4.91 -4.51
CA TRP A 218 -1.25 -3.92 -5.23
C TRP A 218 -2.12 -3.09 -6.18
N ALA A 219 -3.05 -3.73 -6.91
CA ALA A 219 -3.97 -3.05 -7.82
C ALA A 219 -4.92 -2.13 -7.06
N PHE A 220 -5.52 -2.58 -5.95
CA PHE A 220 -6.37 -1.76 -5.10
C PHE A 220 -5.61 -0.57 -4.51
N LEU A 221 -4.38 -0.81 -4.00
CA LEU A 221 -3.55 0.26 -3.47
C LEU A 221 -3.17 1.28 -4.55
N SER A 222 -2.80 0.82 -5.76
CA SER A 222 -2.52 1.69 -6.91
C SER A 222 -3.73 2.53 -7.29
N ALA A 223 -4.91 1.92 -7.43
CA ALA A 223 -6.14 2.63 -7.73
C ALA A 223 -6.52 3.61 -6.61
N GLY A 224 -6.34 3.21 -5.35
CA GLY A 224 -6.57 4.08 -4.20
C GLY A 224 -5.66 5.31 -4.23
N ILE A 225 -4.36 5.16 -4.48
CA ILE A 225 -3.41 6.28 -4.59
C ILE A 225 -3.80 7.22 -5.74
N LEU A 226 -4.08 6.69 -6.93
CA LEU A 226 -4.43 7.50 -8.10
C LEU A 226 -5.74 8.26 -7.93
N LEU A 227 -6.77 7.62 -7.36
CA LEU A 227 -8.04 8.28 -7.07
C LEU A 227 -7.92 9.28 -5.90
N GLY A 228 -7.01 9.03 -4.94
CA GLY A 228 -6.66 9.99 -3.90
C GLY A 228 -5.98 11.23 -4.46
N ALA A 229 -5.07 11.06 -5.42
CA ALA A 229 -4.43 12.16 -6.14
C ALA A 229 -5.46 12.98 -6.95
N TRP A 230 -6.44 12.32 -7.59
CA TRP A 230 -7.55 12.99 -8.25
C TRP A 230 -8.45 13.76 -7.28
N TRP A 231 -8.80 13.16 -6.12
CA TRP A 231 -9.55 13.84 -5.07
C TRP A 231 -8.79 15.07 -4.55
N ALA A 232 -7.49 14.95 -4.28
CA ALA A 232 -6.65 16.05 -3.83
C ALA A 232 -6.63 17.21 -4.84
N TYR A 233 -6.57 16.90 -6.14
CA TYR A 233 -6.64 17.90 -7.20
C TYR A 233 -7.95 18.68 -7.21
N MET A 234 -9.06 18.03 -6.88
CA MET A 234 -10.39 18.65 -6.90
C MET A 234 -10.69 19.46 -5.63
N GLU A 235 -10.27 18.95 -4.47
CA GLU A 235 -10.70 19.48 -3.17
C GLU A 235 -9.67 20.35 -2.47
N LEU A 236 -8.38 20.10 -2.71
CA LEU A 236 -7.34 20.81 -1.99
C LEU A 236 -6.79 21.96 -2.84
N GLY A 237 -6.70 23.14 -2.22
CA GLY A 237 -6.39 24.38 -2.93
C GLY A 237 -4.93 24.57 -3.37
N TRP A 238 -4.09 23.55 -3.35
CA TRP A 238 -2.68 23.67 -3.76
C TRP A 238 -2.43 23.56 -5.27
N GLY A 239 -3.48 23.47 -6.09
CA GLY A 239 -3.37 23.51 -7.56
C GLY A 239 -2.61 22.33 -8.16
N GLY A 240 -2.64 21.14 -7.56
CA GLY A 240 -1.94 19.95 -8.04
C GLY A 240 -2.55 18.66 -7.53
N TYR A 241 -2.16 17.56 -8.17
CA TYR A 241 -2.61 16.22 -7.82
C TYR A 241 -1.73 15.55 -6.74
N TRP A 242 -0.58 16.14 -6.38
CA TRP A 242 0.37 15.62 -5.39
C TRP A 242 1.20 16.74 -4.80
N ALA A 243 1.18 16.88 -3.49
CA ALA A 243 1.90 17.92 -2.74
C ALA A 243 3.00 17.38 -1.83
N TRP A 244 3.24 16.06 -1.82
CA TRP A 244 4.09 15.38 -0.85
C TRP A 244 3.58 15.54 0.60
N ASP A 245 2.27 15.68 0.75
CA ASP A 245 1.64 15.68 2.07
C ASP A 245 1.93 14.36 2.82
N PRO A 246 2.11 14.37 4.15
CA PRO A 246 2.40 13.17 4.94
C PRO A 246 1.43 12.01 4.69
N VAL A 247 0.14 12.27 4.44
CA VAL A 247 -0.86 11.23 4.16
C VAL A 247 -0.67 10.63 2.76
N GLU A 248 -0.38 11.46 1.75
CA GLU A 248 -0.02 11.00 0.41
C GLU A 248 1.22 10.11 0.47
N ASN A 249 2.28 10.61 1.10
CA ASN A 249 3.54 9.89 1.29
C ASN A 249 3.33 8.55 1.97
N SER A 250 2.46 8.51 2.97
CA SER A 250 2.19 7.32 3.77
C SER A 250 1.63 6.16 2.93
N SER A 251 0.81 6.45 1.93
CA SER A 251 0.24 5.43 1.04
C SER A 251 1.22 4.94 -0.03
N LEU A 252 2.16 5.80 -0.43
CA LEU A 252 3.18 5.48 -1.43
C LEU A 252 4.25 4.51 -0.89
N ILE A 253 4.60 4.59 0.39
CA ILE A 253 5.62 3.74 1.02
C ILE A 253 5.31 2.24 0.88
N PRO A 254 4.14 1.71 1.31
CA PRO A 254 3.80 0.30 1.12
C PRO A 254 3.72 -0.10 -0.35
N TRP A 255 3.30 0.80 -1.24
CA TRP A 255 3.29 0.56 -2.68
C TRP A 255 4.69 0.34 -3.26
N LEU A 256 5.68 1.13 -2.83
CA LEU A 256 7.07 0.99 -3.23
C LEU A 256 7.67 -0.34 -2.75
N PHE A 257 7.45 -0.71 -1.48
CA PHE A 257 7.95 -1.98 -0.94
C PHE A 257 7.26 -3.19 -1.59
N ALA A 258 5.95 -3.12 -1.85
CA ALA A 258 5.24 -4.15 -2.60
C ALA A 258 5.82 -4.31 -4.02
N THR A 259 6.04 -3.19 -4.71
CA THR A 259 6.62 -3.18 -6.07
C THR A 259 8.02 -3.78 -6.08
N ALA A 260 8.87 -3.43 -5.11
CA ALA A 260 10.19 -4.05 -4.93
C ALA A 260 10.07 -5.57 -4.71
N THR A 261 9.13 -5.99 -3.86
CA THR A 261 8.87 -7.42 -3.57
C THR A 261 8.50 -8.20 -4.83
N PHE A 262 7.67 -7.65 -5.71
CA PHE A 262 7.34 -8.32 -6.99
C PHE A 262 8.58 -8.56 -7.85
N HIS A 263 9.50 -7.60 -7.93
CA HIS A 263 10.72 -7.74 -8.72
C HIS A 263 11.69 -8.75 -8.10
N THR A 264 11.86 -8.74 -6.79
CA THR A 264 12.73 -9.71 -6.10
C THR A 264 12.16 -11.13 -6.11
N ILE A 265 10.83 -11.32 -6.08
CA ILE A 265 10.18 -12.62 -6.28
C ILE A 265 10.49 -13.21 -7.68
N VAL A 266 10.55 -12.38 -8.73
CA VAL A 266 10.94 -12.86 -10.07
C VAL A 266 12.34 -13.45 -10.05
N VAL A 267 13.27 -12.84 -9.32
CA VAL A 267 14.63 -13.34 -9.12
C VAL A 267 14.63 -14.63 -8.29
N GLU A 268 13.90 -14.67 -7.16
CA GLU A 268 13.78 -15.88 -6.34
C GLU A 268 13.23 -17.06 -7.12
N ARG A 269 12.16 -16.86 -7.89
CA ARG A 269 11.58 -17.93 -8.74
C ARG A 269 12.58 -18.51 -9.73
N ARG A 270 13.52 -17.72 -10.22
CA ARG A 270 14.47 -18.13 -11.23
C ARG A 270 15.75 -18.73 -10.66
N ARG A 271 16.23 -18.18 -9.55
CA ARG A 271 17.56 -18.47 -8.98
C ARG A 271 17.51 -19.13 -7.62
N GLN A 272 16.37 -19.17 -6.98
CA GLN A 272 16.19 -19.68 -5.61
C GLN A 272 17.04 -18.92 -4.56
N ILE A 273 17.31 -17.65 -4.83
CA ILE A 273 18.00 -16.70 -3.94
C ILE A 273 17.02 -15.66 -3.42
N LEU A 274 17.40 -14.83 -2.44
CA LEU A 274 16.61 -13.74 -1.85
C LEU A 274 15.40 -14.18 -0.99
N ARG A 275 15.30 -15.46 -0.61
CA ARG A 275 14.17 -15.95 0.19
C ARG A 275 13.95 -15.13 1.48
N ARG A 276 15.00 -14.94 2.30
CA ARG A 276 14.92 -14.13 3.52
C ARG A 276 14.48 -12.71 3.23
N THR A 277 15.05 -12.13 2.18
CA THR A 277 14.73 -10.78 1.71
C THR A 277 13.26 -10.66 1.31
N ASN A 278 12.72 -11.63 0.58
CA ASN A 278 11.32 -11.59 0.13
C ASN A 278 10.32 -11.79 1.26
N ILE A 279 10.62 -12.67 2.24
CA ILE A 279 9.80 -12.81 3.45
C ILE A 279 9.82 -11.50 4.26
N PHE A 280 10.98 -10.88 4.40
CA PHE A 280 11.12 -9.59 5.08
C PHE A 280 10.38 -8.47 4.33
N LEU A 281 10.55 -8.34 3.01
CA LEU A 281 9.96 -7.28 2.21
C LEU A 281 8.43 -7.35 2.16
N ILE A 282 7.84 -8.54 2.00
CA ILE A 282 6.37 -8.66 2.03
C ILE A 282 5.81 -8.33 3.41
N SER A 283 6.52 -8.71 4.47
CA SER A 283 6.14 -8.37 5.83
C SER A 283 6.32 -6.88 6.12
N LEU A 284 7.39 -6.27 5.62
CA LEU A 284 7.63 -4.83 5.69
C LEU A 284 6.56 -4.04 4.90
N THR A 285 6.07 -4.58 3.78
CA THR A 285 4.94 -4.00 3.03
C THR A 285 3.68 -3.90 3.90
N THR A 286 3.31 -4.97 4.59
CA THR A 286 2.18 -4.94 5.53
C THR A 286 2.45 -4.01 6.70
N LEU A 287 3.64 -4.07 7.28
CA LEU A 287 4.02 -3.21 8.40
C LEU A 287 4.01 -1.74 8.04
N SER A 288 4.40 -1.39 6.81
CA SER A 288 4.34 0.00 6.32
C SER A 288 2.92 0.51 6.12
N SER A 289 1.92 -0.36 5.94
CA SER A 289 0.49 0.04 5.98
C SER A 289 0.06 0.45 7.40
N PHE A 290 0.57 -0.23 8.43
CA PHE A 290 0.38 0.20 9.82
C PHE A 290 1.13 1.50 10.12
N PHE A 291 2.33 1.67 9.59
CA PHE A 291 3.07 2.92 9.68
C PHE A 291 2.34 4.07 8.98
N ALA A 292 1.76 3.85 7.80
CA ALA A 292 0.90 4.81 7.12
C ALA A 292 -0.27 5.24 8.01
N THR A 293 -0.94 4.28 8.64
CA THR A 293 -2.06 4.56 9.57
C THR A 293 -1.58 5.29 10.83
N TYR A 294 -0.40 4.96 11.35
CA TYR A 294 0.22 5.70 12.44
C TYR A 294 0.42 7.17 12.08
N LEU A 295 0.99 7.48 10.91
CA LEU A 295 1.19 8.86 10.45
C LEU A 295 -0.14 9.64 10.37
N VAL A 296 -1.18 9.01 9.81
CA VAL A 296 -2.48 9.66 9.57
C VAL A 296 -3.31 9.84 10.85
N ARG A 297 -3.22 8.90 11.81
CA ARG A 297 -4.17 8.80 12.94
C ARG A 297 -3.58 9.14 14.30
N SER A 298 -2.27 9.28 14.43
CA SER A 298 -1.62 9.57 15.71
C SER A 298 -1.58 11.06 16.09
N GLY A 299 -1.78 11.95 15.11
CA GLY A 299 -1.56 13.38 15.30
C GLY A 299 -0.08 13.77 15.52
N VAL A 300 0.85 12.87 15.18
CA VAL A 300 2.29 13.09 15.37
C VAL A 300 2.86 14.06 14.33
N ILE A 301 2.18 14.18 13.18
CA ILE A 301 2.52 15.08 12.08
C ILE A 301 1.24 15.79 11.62
N ASP A 302 1.33 17.08 11.36
CA ASP A 302 0.22 17.85 10.79
C ASP A 302 0.05 17.52 9.30
N SER A 303 -1.19 17.37 8.87
CA SER A 303 -1.57 17.13 7.48
C SER A 303 -2.98 17.68 7.23
N VAL A 304 -3.19 18.24 6.05
CA VAL A 304 -4.51 18.68 5.61
C VAL A 304 -5.49 17.51 5.34
N HIS A 305 -4.97 16.29 5.23
CA HIS A 305 -5.75 15.06 5.10
C HIS A 305 -6.05 14.37 6.45
N ALA A 306 -5.62 14.92 7.58
CA ALA A 306 -5.77 14.27 8.88
C ALA A 306 -7.15 14.56 9.52
N PHE A 307 -8.22 14.03 8.95
CA PHE A 307 -9.61 14.27 9.37
C PHE A 307 -10.09 13.44 10.58
N GLY A 308 -9.24 12.67 11.22
CA GLY A 308 -9.68 11.81 12.33
C GLY A 308 -8.51 11.33 13.17
N GLN A 309 -7.93 12.23 13.95
CA GLN A 309 -6.87 11.90 14.90
C GLN A 309 -7.48 11.36 16.22
N GLY A 310 -6.70 10.52 16.93
CA GLY A 310 -7.15 9.96 18.20
C GLY A 310 -6.05 9.21 18.96
N PRO A 311 -6.37 8.56 20.08
CA PRO A 311 -5.39 8.03 21.03
C PRO A 311 -4.67 6.75 20.57
N VAL A 312 -4.81 6.33 19.30
CA VAL A 312 -4.22 5.08 18.77
C VAL A 312 -2.73 5.17 18.44
N GLY A 313 -2.12 6.36 18.49
CA GLY A 313 -0.72 6.53 18.10
C GLY A 313 0.25 5.63 18.87
N LYS A 314 0.16 5.65 20.22
CA LYS A 314 1.04 4.82 21.07
C LYS A 314 0.89 3.31 20.81
N PRO A 315 -0.31 2.71 20.83
CA PRO A 315 -0.47 1.29 20.57
C PRO A 315 -0.06 0.89 19.16
N LEU A 316 -0.30 1.73 18.14
CA LEU A 316 0.20 1.50 16.78
C LEU A 316 1.73 1.47 16.72
N LEU A 317 2.40 2.43 17.36
CA LEU A 317 3.87 2.48 17.38
C LEU A 317 4.46 1.24 18.07
N ILE A 318 3.90 0.84 19.21
CA ILE A 318 4.34 -0.38 19.93
C ILE A 318 4.16 -1.61 19.04
N PHE A 319 3.01 -1.74 18.39
CA PHE A 319 2.74 -2.84 17.46
C PHE A 319 3.72 -2.86 16.27
N ILE A 320 4.03 -1.69 15.68
CA ILE A 320 4.98 -1.56 14.59
C ILE A 320 6.37 -2.01 15.02
N LEU A 321 6.87 -1.54 16.16
CA LEU A 321 8.20 -1.89 16.66
C LEU A 321 8.32 -3.38 17.03
N ALA A 322 7.30 -3.91 17.73
CA ALA A 322 7.26 -5.33 18.08
C ALA A 322 7.17 -6.22 16.83
N SER A 323 6.33 -5.84 15.87
CA SER A 323 6.21 -6.55 14.59
C SER A 323 7.50 -6.47 13.77
N LEU A 324 8.20 -5.32 13.74
CA LEU A 324 9.49 -5.19 13.05
C LEU A 324 10.54 -6.13 13.64
N ALA A 325 10.61 -6.23 14.95
CA ALA A 325 11.50 -7.18 15.62
C ALA A 325 11.13 -8.64 15.28
N LEU A 326 9.84 -8.97 15.32
CA LEU A 326 9.32 -10.30 14.99
C LEU A 326 9.62 -10.70 13.55
N ILE A 327 9.26 -9.86 12.57
CA ILE A 327 9.47 -10.15 11.14
C ILE A 327 10.96 -10.29 10.82
N THR A 328 11.82 -9.49 11.47
CA THR A 328 13.28 -9.60 11.31
C THR A 328 13.77 -10.94 11.83
N ALA A 329 13.38 -11.32 13.05
CA ALA A 329 13.78 -12.57 13.68
C ALA A 329 13.28 -13.79 12.87
N VAL A 330 12.01 -13.78 12.43
CA VAL A 330 11.43 -14.89 11.66
C VAL A 330 12.05 -14.99 10.27
N SER A 331 12.23 -13.86 9.56
CA SER A 331 12.86 -13.85 8.24
C SER A 331 14.30 -14.39 8.28
N TRP A 332 15.02 -14.13 9.38
CA TRP A 332 16.38 -14.63 9.57
C TRP A 332 16.44 -16.14 9.72
N GLN A 333 15.41 -16.76 10.29
CA GLN A 333 15.32 -18.23 10.46
C GLN A 333 15.08 -18.96 9.14
N ALA A 334 14.50 -18.31 8.13
CA ALA A 334 14.28 -18.93 6.84
C ALA A 334 15.60 -19.44 6.25
N LYS A 335 15.63 -20.69 5.82
CA LYS A 335 16.84 -21.30 5.25
C LYS A 335 17.14 -20.66 3.88
N PRO A 336 18.36 -20.16 3.65
CA PRO A 336 18.74 -19.71 2.32
C PRO A 336 18.82 -20.92 1.38
N HIS A 337 18.34 -20.76 0.14
CA HIS A 337 18.47 -21.75 -0.92
C HIS A 337 19.19 -21.10 -2.11
N GLY A 338 19.78 -21.91 -2.98
CA GLY A 338 20.35 -21.48 -4.25
C GLY A 338 21.79 -20.96 -4.21
N ASN A 339 22.30 -20.71 -5.40
CA ASN A 339 23.66 -20.23 -5.63
C ASN A 339 23.75 -18.71 -5.42
N ARG A 340 24.99 -18.23 -5.18
CA ARG A 340 25.25 -16.79 -5.05
C ARG A 340 24.83 -16.02 -6.31
N PHE A 341 24.53 -14.74 -6.13
CA PHE A 341 24.33 -13.77 -7.18
C PHE A 341 25.52 -13.81 -8.17
N SER A 342 25.23 -14.01 -9.46
CA SER A 342 26.30 -14.37 -10.41
C SER A 342 26.82 -13.19 -11.24
N ASP A 343 25.98 -12.26 -11.66
CA ASP A 343 26.38 -11.16 -12.55
C ASP A 343 25.50 -9.92 -12.35
N PRO A 344 26.05 -8.81 -11.86
CA PRO A 344 25.35 -7.54 -11.73
C PRO A 344 24.88 -6.96 -13.07
N ALA A 345 25.54 -7.27 -14.19
CA ALA A 345 25.22 -6.76 -15.52
C ALA A 345 24.17 -7.62 -16.25
N SER A 346 23.51 -8.53 -15.56
CA SER A 346 22.43 -9.38 -16.10
C SER A 346 21.03 -8.77 -15.82
N ARG A 347 19.99 -9.35 -16.44
CA ARG A 347 18.58 -9.02 -16.10
C ARG A 347 18.32 -9.17 -14.60
N GLU A 348 18.89 -10.17 -13.97
CA GLU A 348 18.80 -10.43 -12.54
C GLU A 348 19.35 -9.26 -11.74
N GLY A 349 20.56 -8.78 -12.08
CA GLY A 349 21.20 -7.64 -11.44
C GLY A 349 20.40 -6.36 -11.58
N LEU A 350 19.83 -6.09 -12.77
CA LEU A 350 19.01 -4.91 -12.98
C LEU A 350 17.67 -4.96 -12.19
N LEU A 351 17.06 -6.15 -12.04
CA LEU A 351 15.87 -6.32 -11.21
C LEU A 351 16.17 -6.09 -9.73
N VAL A 352 17.30 -6.58 -9.24
CA VAL A 352 17.76 -6.34 -7.85
C VAL A 352 18.07 -4.85 -7.66
N LEU A 353 18.77 -4.21 -8.60
CA LEU A 353 19.07 -2.78 -8.54
C LEU A 353 17.78 -1.94 -8.53
N ALA A 354 16.81 -2.23 -9.39
CA ALA A 354 15.52 -1.56 -9.39
C ALA A 354 14.79 -1.72 -8.03
N SER A 355 14.83 -2.93 -7.45
CA SER A 355 14.26 -3.18 -6.13
C SER A 355 14.95 -2.37 -5.03
N TRP A 356 16.27 -2.27 -5.05
CA TRP A 356 17.05 -1.46 -4.10
C TRP A 356 16.71 0.03 -4.21
N ILE A 357 16.54 0.55 -5.43
CA ILE A 357 16.12 1.95 -5.64
C ILE A 357 14.72 2.17 -5.09
N LEU A 358 13.75 1.28 -5.38
CA LEU A 358 12.38 1.37 -4.84
C LEU A 358 12.38 1.35 -3.30
N ILE A 359 13.17 0.47 -2.69
CA ILE A 359 13.31 0.39 -1.23
C ILE A 359 13.94 1.66 -0.68
N ALA A 360 15.00 2.17 -1.30
CA ALA A 360 15.68 3.38 -0.89
C ALA A 360 14.74 4.60 -0.95
N VAL A 361 13.98 4.75 -2.05
CA VAL A 361 12.96 5.80 -2.19
C VAL A 361 11.89 5.68 -1.08
N GLY A 362 11.41 4.48 -0.79
CA GLY A 362 10.47 4.23 0.29
C GLY A 362 11.01 4.67 1.67
N PHE A 363 12.25 4.33 1.99
CA PHE A 363 12.89 4.77 3.23
C PHE A 363 13.18 6.27 3.27
N ILE A 364 13.60 6.87 2.15
CA ILE A 364 13.82 8.32 2.05
C ILE A 364 12.51 9.05 2.33
N ILE A 365 11.40 8.65 1.68
CA ILE A 365 10.08 9.23 1.89
C ILE A 365 9.63 9.06 3.35
N ALA A 366 9.77 7.86 3.92
CA ALA A 366 9.40 7.58 5.31
C ALA A 366 10.18 8.47 6.29
N THR A 367 11.50 8.55 6.14
CA THR A 367 12.37 9.35 7.00
C THR A 367 12.11 10.84 6.84
N ALA A 368 11.96 11.31 5.60
CA ALA A 368 11.69 12.71 5.29
C ALA A 368 10.31 13.15 5.84
N THR A 369 9.29 12.29 5.74
CA THR A 369 7.97 12.54 6.30
C THR A 369 7.99 12.58 7.83
N MET A 370 8.82 11.73 8.47
CA MET A 370 9.03 11.73 9.92
C MET A 370 10.00 12.81 10.39
N TRP A 371 10.60 13.59 9.50
CA TRP A 371 11.63 14.57 9.85
C TRP A 371 11.22 15.56 10.92
N PRO A 372 9.98 16.11 10.94
CA PRO A 372 9.53 17.00 12.02
C PRO A 372 9.60 16.34 13.40
N VAL A 373 9.37 15.03 13.48
CA VAL A 373 9.44 14.27 14.74
C VAL A 373 10.88 13.95 15.11
N ILE A 374 11.66 13.49 14.14
CA ILE A 374 13.05 13.08 14.32
C ILE A 374 13.90 14.29 14.73
N SER A 375 13.72 15.44 14.08
CA SER A 375 14.49 16.65 14.35
C SER A 375 14.25 17.23 15.74
N ARG A 376 13.11 16.93 16.40
CA ARG A 376 12.86 17.32 17.81
C ARG A 376 13.91 16.78 18.78
N LEU A 377 14.67 15.74 18.39
CA LEU A 377 15.73 15.19 19.24
C LEU A 377 16.91 16.15 19.43
N TRP A 378 17.07 17.16 18.55
CA TRP A 378 18.19 18.10 18.60
C TRP A 378 17.85 19.57 18.30
N THR A 379 16.58 19.88 17.94
CA THR A 379 16.15 21.26 17.70
C THR A 379 14.84 21.56 18.41
N ALA A 380 14.74 22.78 18.95
CA ALA A 380 13.52 23.28 19.58
C ALA A 380 12.46 23.74 18.56
N SER A 381 12.86 24.01 17.31
CA SER A 381 11.97 24.44 16.21
C SER A 381 12.04 23.45 15.05
N PRO A 382 11.39 22.27 15.18
CA PRO A 382 11.41 21.27 14.13
C PRO A 382 10.67 21.77 12.88
N GLN A 383 11.24 21.52 11.72
CA GLN A 383 10.65 21.90 10.43
C GLN A 383 10.40 20.67 9.58
N GLY A 384 9.28 20.66 8.83
CA GLY A 384 9.02 19.70 7.78
C GLY A 384 9.92 19.92 6.56
N LEU A 385 10.08 18.88 5.76
CA LEU A 385 10.71 18.98 4.45
C LEU A 385 9.64 19.32 3.41
N ASP A 386 9.94 20.28 2.56
CA ASP A 386 9.03 20.77 1.52
C ASP A 386 9.00 19.86 0.27
N ALA A 387 8.07 20.13 -0.64
CA ALA A 387 7.92 19.40 -1.90
C ALA A 387 9.20 19.46 -2.76
N SER A 388 10.01 20.52 -2.63
CA SER A 388 11.24 20.68 -3.40
C SER A 388 12.30 19.65 -3.02
N PHE A 389 12.36 19.28 -1.73
CA PHE A 389 13.24 18.21 -1.26
C PHE A 389 12.87 16.87 -1.93
N TYR A 390 11.60 16.48 -1.83
CA TYR A 390 11.14 15.21 -2.41
C TYR A 390 11.34 15.17 -3.92
N ASN A 391 11.03 16.27 -4.62
CA ASN A 391 11.22 16.36 -6.07
C ASN A 391 12.70 16.22 -6.46
N ARG A 392 13.62 16.86 -5.72
CA ARG A 392 15.08 16.75 -6.00
C ARG A 392 15.61 15.34 -5.84
N VAL A 393 15.04 14.55 -4.94
CA VAL A 393 15.53 13.19 -4.67
C VAL A 393 14.77 12.15 -5.47
N CYS A 394 13.43 12.21 -5.48
CA CYS A 394 12.61 11.15 -6.04
C CYS A 394 12.54 11.18 -7.58
N LEU A 395 12.54 12.39 -8.21
CA LEU A 395 12.43 12.47 -9.67
C LEU A 395 13.66 11.90 -10.40
N PRO A 396 14.92 12.19 -9.99
CA PRO A 396 16.10 11.55 -10.59
C PRO A 396 16.08 10.02 -10.38
N LEU A 397 15.73 9.53 -9.20
CA LEU A 397 15.64 8.09 -8.92
C LEU A 397 14.53 7.43 -9.74
N GLY A 398 13.39 8.11 -9.92
CA GLY A 398 12.33 7.69 -10.83
C GLY A 398 12.80 7.60 -12.28
N THR A 399 13.58 8.56 -12.74
CA THR A 399 14.19 8.55 -14.09
C THR A 399 15.14 7.35 -14.26
N VAL A 400 15.95 7.03 -13.23
CA VAL A 400 16.80 5.84 -13.24
C VAL A 400 15.96 4.55 -13.30
N LEU A 401 14.83 4.48 -12.58
CA LEU A 401 13.92 3.32 -12.66
C LEU A 401 13.35 3.14 -14.08
N ILE A 402 12.99 4.22 -14.78
CA ILE A 402 12.55 4.15 -16.17
C ILE A 402 13.69 3.74 -17.12
N ALA A 403 14.92 4.20 -16.87
CA ALA A 403 16.09 3.72 -17.60
C ALA A 403 16.30 2.20 -17.39
N LEU A 404 16.18 1.71 -16.16
CA LEU A 404 16.24 0.28 -15.88
C LEU A 404 15.11 -0.50 -16.56
N ALA A 405 13.89 0.06 -16.64
CA ALA A 405 12.78 -0.52 -17.39
C ALA A 405 13.05 -0.58 -18.91
N ALA A 406 13.86 0.34 -19.45
CA ALA A 406 14.31 0.30 -20.84
C ALA A 406 15.41 -0.76 -21.08
N PHE A 407 16.38 -0.88 -20.17
CA PHE A 407 17.53 -1.78 -20.32
C PHE A 407 17.21 -3.22 -19.92
N CYS A 408 16.43 -3.44 -18.86
CA CYS A 408 16.14 -4.77 -18.34
C CYS A 408 15.52 -5.73 -19.38
N PRO A 409 14.57 -5.31 -20.25
CA PRO A 409 14.06 -6.14 -21.33
C PRO A 409 15.08 -6.49 -22.41
N LEU A 410 16.10 -5.64 -22.63
CA LEU A 410 17.15 -5.86 -23.62
C LEU A 410 18.08 -7.00 -23.21
N LEU A 411 18.31 -7.13 -21.91
CA LEU A 411 19.18 -8.16 -21.35
C LEU A 411 18.46 -9.49 -21.26
N GLY A 412 19.07 -10.54 -21.83
CA GLY A 412 18.70 -11.91 -21.49
C GLY A 412 19.13 -12.26 -20.06
N TRP A 413 18.64 -13.40 -19.55
CA TRP A 413 19.12 -13.93 -18.26
C TRP A 413 20.62 -14.27 -18.25
N SER A 414 21.22 -14.37 -19.44
CA SER A 414 22.64 -14.59 -19.65
C SER A 414 23.44 -13.31 -19.94
N GLY A 415 22.84 -12.14 -19.76
CA GLY A 415 23.48 -10.84 -20.05
C GLY A 415 23.62 -10.48 -21.53
N LYS A 416 23.22 -11.37 -22.45
CA LYS A 416 23.34 -11.10 -23.91
C LYS A 416 22.29 -10.13 -24.41
N ILE A 417 22.69 -9.15 -25.23
CA ILE A 417 21.83 -8.14 -25.83
C ILE A 417 21.64 -8.44 -27.33
N SER A 418 20.41 -8.37 -27.83
CA SER A 418 20.15 -8.38 -29.27
C SER A 418 20.52 -7.03 -29.87
N ARG A 419 21.44 -7.00 -30.87
CA ARG A 419 21.84 -5.76 -31.56
C ARG A 419 20.66 -5.03 -32.20
N ALA A 420 19.75 -5.77 -32.83
CA ALA A 420 18.56 -5.20 -33.46
C ALA A 420 17.62 -4.55 -32.43
N GLN A 421 17.38 -5.22 -31.33
CA GLN A 421 16.56 -4.68 -30.23
C GLN A 421 17.20 -3.43 -29.64
N ALA A 422 18.51 -3.45 -29.40
CA ALA A 422 19.24 -2.29 -28.87
C ALA A 422 19.18 -1.09 -29.83
N ALA A 423 19.34 -1.32 -31.15
CA ALA A 423 19.25 -0.28 -32.16
C ALA A 423 17.85 0.39 -32.20
N VAL A 424 16.77 -0.40 -32.16
CA VAL A 424 15.39 0.11 -32.14
C VAL A 424 15.13 0.92 -30.87
N THR A 425 15.58 0.43 -29.73
CA THR A 425 15.41 1.11 -28.43
C THR A 425 16.17 2.43 -28.39
N LEU A 426 17.41 2.45 -28.88
CA LEU A 426 18.22 3.67 -28.97
C LEU A 426 17.61 4.68 -29.96
N ALA A 427 17.17 4.22 -31.13
CA ALA A 427 16.51 5.08 -32.11
C ALA A 427 15.25 5.73 -31.51
N ALA A 428 14.42 4.97 -30.80
CA ALA A 428 13.23 5.50 -30.14
C ALA A 428 13.59 6.57 -29.10
N ALA A 429 14.65 6.37 -28.32
CA ALA A 429 15.13 7.35 -27.34
C ALA A 429 15.57 8.67 -28.02
N LEU A 430 16.40 8.55 -29.07
CA LEU A 430 16.92 9.72 -29.80
C LEU A 430 15.82 10.51 -30.52
N ILE A 431 14.89 9.81 -31.17
CA ILE A 431 13.73 10.42 -31.84
C ILE A 431 12.87 11.17 -30.81
N ALA A 432 12.54 10.53 -29.68
CA ALA A 432 11.73 11.16 -28.64
C ALA A 432 12.42 12.41 -28.07
N ALA A 433 13.70 12.32 -27.75
CA ALA A 433 14.47 13.46 -27.25
C ALA A 433 14.51 14.60 -28.29
N GLY A 434 14.74 14.27 -29.57
CA GLY A 434 14.75 15.25 -30.67
C GLY A 434 13.40 15.93 -30.88
N VAL A 435 12.30 15.16 -30.84
CA VAL A 435 10.94 15.70 -30.96
C VAL A 435 10.62 16.64 -29.81
N ILE A 436 10.85 16.20 -28.55
CA ILE A 436 10.59 17.01 -27.36
C ILE A 436 11.40 18.29 -27.36
N TRP A 437 12.68 18.20 -27.76
CA TRP A 437 13.55 19.39 -27.89
C TRP A 437 13.08 20.35 -29.00
N ALA A 438 12.66 19.81 -30.15
CA ALA A 438 12.14 20.62 -31.29
C ALA A 438 10.80 21.29 -30.93
N LEU A 439 9.98 20.70 -30.08
CA LEU A 439 8.76 21.29 -29.55
C LEU A 439 9.02 22.43 -28.53
N GLY A 440 10.28 22.70 -28.19
CA GLY A 440 10.67 23.77 -27.27
C GLY A 440 10.84 23.35 -25.81
N TYR A 441 10.62 22.07 -25.46
CA TYR A 441 10.82 21.55 -24.12
C TYR A 441 12.30 21.25 -23.89
N ARG A 442 13.04 22.18 -23.29
CA ARG A 442 14.52 22.13 -23.18
C ARG A 442 15.05 21.79 -21.79
N GLN A 443 14.17 21.58 -20.80
CA GLN A 443 14.61 21.19 -19.45
C GLN A 443 15.14 19.76 -19.45
N THR A 444 16.25 19.54 -18.74
CA THR A 444 16.99 18.27 -18.74
C THR A 444 16.13 17.10 -18.28
N LEU A 445 15.38 17.25 -17.19
CA LEU A 445 14.60 16.14 -16.61
C LEU A 445 13.53 15.61 -17.56
N PRO A 446 12.62 16.45 -18.16
CA PRO A 446 11.65 15.98 -19.15
C PRO A 446 12.30 15.35 -20.39
N LEU A 447 13.39 15.92 -20.89
CA LEU A 447 14.11 15.38 -22.05
C LEU A 447 14.66 13.96 -21.78
N VAL A 448 15.40 13.80 -20.70
CA VAL A 448 16.02 12.52 -20.33
C VAL A 448 14.96 11.48 -19.99
N THR A 449 13.93 11.87 -19.24
CA THR A 449 12.83 10.96 -18.88
C THR A 449 12.06 10.52 -20.12
N SER A 450 11.78 11.43 -21.07
CA SER A 450 11.10 11.09 -22.32
C SER A 450 11.92 10.14 -23.21
N ALA A 451 13.24 10.34 -23.27
CA ALA A 451 14.12 9.44 -24.01
C ALA A 451 14.08 8.02 -23.42
N PHE A 452 14.22 7.87 -22.11
CA PHE A 452 14.14 6.56 -21.48
C PHE A 452 12.74 5.96 -21.50
N ALA A 453 11.69 6.77 -21.41
CA ALA A 453 10.31 6.33 -21.54
C ALA A 453 10.02 5.74 -22.93
N ALA A 454 10.47 6.44 -24.00
CA ALA A 454 10.35 5.92 -25.36
C ALA A 454 11.18 4.66 -25.59
N ALA A 455 12.39 4.61 -25.03
CA ALA A 455 13.23 3.42 -25.04
C ALA A 455 12.55 2.23 -24.35
N ALA A 456 11.97 2.45 -23.15
CA ALA A 456 11.27 1.42 -22.39
C ALA A 456 10.02 0.94 -23.14
N ALA A 457 9.23 1.86 -23.71
CA ALA A 457 8.06 1.52 -24.52
C ALA A 457 8.46 0.66 -25.75
N ALA A 458 9.50 1.08 -26.48
CA ALA A 458 10.00 0.34 -27.64
C ALA A 458 10.50 -1.07 -27.26
N ALA A 459 11.21 -1.21 -26.14
CA ALA A 459 11.66 -2.51 -25.62
C ALA A 459 10.48 -3.41 -25.24
N LEU A 460 9.44 -2.88 -24.60
CA LEU A 460 8.24 -3.62 -24.23
C LEU A 460 7.42 -4.05 -25.46
N ILE A 461 7.26 -3.17 -26.46
CA ILE A 461 6.59 -3.47 -27.73
C ILE A 461 7.36 -4.56 -28.47
N TRP A 462 8.69 -4.48 -28.54
CA TRP A 462 9.54 -5.52 -29.13
C TRP A 462 9.28 -6.88 -28.49
N MET A 463 9.21 -6.92 -27.16
CA MET A 463 8.94 -8.16 -26.43
C MET A 463 7.51 -8.69 -26.70
N ALA A 464 6.53 -7.80 -26.79
CA ALA A 464 5.15 -8.17 -27.13
C ALA A 464 5.09 -8.79 -28.53
N VAL A 465 5.69 -8.15 -29.54
CA VAL A 465 5.75 -8.65 -30.94
C VAL A 465 6.52 -9.96 -31.01
N SER A 466 7.66 -10.07 -30.33
CA SER A 466 8.45 -11.30 -30.29
C SER A 466 7.68 -12.48 -29.71
N ARG A 467 6.86 -12.23 -28.68
CA ARG A 467 5.97 -13.22 -28.08
C ARG A 467 4.87 -13.66 -29.04
N LEU A 468 4.22 -12.71 -29.72
CA LEU A 468 3.18 -13.00 -30.72
C LEU A 468 3.73 -13.80 -31.90
N ALA A 469 4.99 -13.53 -32.28
CA ALA A 469 5.70 -14.27 -33.33
C ALA A 469 6.25 -15.65 -32.88
N GLY A 470 5.96 -16.11 -31.64
CA GLY A 470 6.45 -17.38 -31.11
C GLY A 470 7.96 -17.42 -30.82
N ARG A 471 8.66 -16.28 -30.82
CA ARG A 471 10.13 -16.18 -30.73
C ARG A 471 10.67 -16.03 -29.31
N GLY A 472 9.96 -16.55 -28.29
CA GLY A 472 10.48 -16.58 -26.92
C GLY A 472 9.43 -16.40 -25.83
N ALA A 473 9.82 -16.69 -24.58
CA ALA A 473 9.04 -16.43 -23.37
C ALA A 473 9.19 -14.94 -22.99
N GLY A 474 8.40 -14.07 -23.59
CA GLY A 474 8.33 -12.65 -23.26
C GLY A 474 7.59 -12.38 -21.94
N PHE A 475 7.53 -11.11 -21.52
CA PHE A 475 6.68 -10.64 -20.43
C PHE A 475 5.22 -11.05 -20.65
N SER A 476 4.46 -11.25 -19.57
CA SER A 476 3.01 -11.44 -19.70
C SER A 476 2.36 -10.14 -20.22
N PRO A 477 1.22 -10.22 -20.95
CA PRO A 477 0.50 -9.02 -21.40
C PRO A 477 0.17 -8.06 -20.25
N ALA A 478 -0.20 -8.60 -19.09
CA ALA A 478 -0.45 -7.81 -17.90
C ALA A 478 0.79 -7.04 -17.43
N ALA A 479 1.97 -7.68 -17.41
CA ALA A 479 3.21 -7.00 -17.03
C ALA A 479 3.56 -5.88 -18.02
N ILE A 480 3.37 -6.11 -19.33
CA ILE A 480 3.57 -5.07 -20.35
C ILE A 480 2.64 -3.88 -20.09
N GLY A 481 1.34 -4.14 -19.89
CA GLY A 481 0.34 -3.08 -19.61
C GLY A 481 0.67 -2.26 -18.37
N ILE A 482 1.09 -2.91 -17.27
CA ILE A 482 1.50 -2.24 -16.04
C ILE A 482 2.71 -1.33 -16.29
N HIS A 483 3.75 -1.81 -16.95
CA HIS A 483 4.95 -0.99 -17.21
C HIS A 483 4.65 0.18 -18.16
N ILE A 484 3.78 0.00 -19.16
CA ILE A 484 3.31 1.11 -20.00
C ILE A 484 2.57 2.15 -19.15
N GLY A 485 1.69 1.72 -18.24
CA GLY A 485 1.00 2.63 -17.32
C GLY A 485 1.99 3.44 -16.45
N VAL A 486 3.01 2.78 -15.90
CA VAL A 486 4.07 3.45 -15.11
C VAL A 486 4.85 4.45 -15.97
N ILE A 487 5.19 4.11 -17.23
CA ILE A 487 5.86 5.01 -18.16
C ILE A 487 5.01 6.26 -18.41
N LEU A 488 3.72 6.11 -18.67
CA LEU A 488 2.79 7.23 -18.89
C LEU A 488 2.67 8.14 -17.67
N ILE A 489 2.54 7.57 -16.49
CA ILE A 489 2.50 8.32 -15.22
C ILE A 489 3.81 9.10 -15.03
N THR A 490 4.96 8.44 -15.24
CA THR A 490 6.27 9.09 -15.07
C THR A 490 6.47 10.23 -16.07
N LEU A 491 6.01 10.08 -17.30
CA LEU A 491 5.99 11.17 -18.29
C LEU A 491 5.12 12.33 -17.80
N GLY A 492 3.90 12.07 -17.36
CA GLY A 492 3.00 13.09 -16.80
C GLY A 492 3.66 13.86 -15.66
N ILE A 493 4.27 13.17 -14.70
CA ILE A 493 4.97 13.77 -13.56
C ILE A 493 6.18 14.63 -14.04
N SER A 494 6.97 14.12 -15.00
CA SER A 494 8.18 14.80 -15.45
C SER A 494 7.93 16.12 -16.18
N PHE A 495 6.74 16.28 -16.79
CA PHE A 495 6.34 17.52 -17.44
C PHE A 495 5.54 18.45 -16.54
N SER A 496 4.63 17.92 -15.72
CA SER A 496 3.73 18.74 -14.90
C SER A 496 4.45 19.60 -13.87
N GLY A 497 5.53 19.10 -13.26
CA GLY A 497 6.31 19.88 -12.28
C GLY A 497 7.10 21.03 -12.93
N PRO A 498 8.05 20.73 -13.85
CA PRO A 498 8.94 21.73 -14.42
C PRO A 498 8.25 22.80 -15.29
N TYR A 499 7.09 22.48 -15.86
CA TYR A 499 6.33 23.41 -16.72
C TYR A 499 5.04 23.93 -16.07
N LYS A 500 4.86 23.72 -14.78
CA LYS A 500 3.79 24.35 -13.99
C LYS A 500 4.02 25.87 -14.00
N MET A 501 2.99 26.62 -14.39
CA MET A 501 2.93 28.07 -14.22
C MET A 501 1.88 28.38 -13.17
N GLU A 502 2.26 29.12 -12.14
CA GLU A 502 1.40 29.51 -11.05
C GLU A 502 1.73 30.96 -10.67
N GLU A 503 0.73 31.81 -10.62
CA GLU A 503 0.87 33.19 -10.24
C GLU A 503 -0.28 33.60 -9.31
N GLY A 504 0.05 34.09 -8.12
CA GLY A 504 -0.91 34.62 -7.17
C GLY A 504 -1.32 36.05 -7.56
N LEU A 505 -2.56 36.22 -8.02
CA LEU A 505 -3.06 37.52 -8.48
C LEU A 505 -4.24 37.95 -7.62
N THR A 506 -4.27 39.24 -7.25
CA THR A 506 -5.43 39.87 -6.63
C THR A 506 -6.20 40.65 -7.67
N PHE A 507 -7.44 40.26 -7.92
CA PHE A 507 -8.30 40.94 -8.89
C PHE A 507 -9.19 41.96 -8.20
N THR A 508 -9.28 43.14 -8.80
CA THR A 508 -10.42 44.05 -8.60
C THR A 508 -11.63 43.57 -9.40
N ALA A 509 -12.82 44.00 -9.07
CA ALA A 509 -14.03 43.67 -9.85
C ALA A 509 -13.80 44.01 -11.35
N ASN A 510 -14.01 43.01 -12.24
CA ASN A 510 -13.77 43.09 -13.68
C ASN A 510 -12.28 43.18 -14.11
N GLY A 511 -11.35 42.90 -13.21
CA GLY A 511 -9.92 42.80 -13.54
C GLY A 511 -9.61 41.54 -14.34
N SER A 512 -8.62 41.59 -15.24
CA SER A 512 -8.07 40.42 -15.95
C SER A 512 -6.54 40.44 -15.85
N ALA A 513 -5.94 39.26 -15.86
CA ALA A 513 -4.49 39.09 -15.90
C ALA A 513 -4.10 38.00 -16.88
N LYS A 514 -2.86 38.01 -17.37
CA LYS A 514 -2.34 37.01 -18.28
C LYS A 514 -1.54 35.95 -17.49
N LEU A 515 -1.82 34.69 -17.75
CA LEU A 515 -1.00 33.57 -17.30
C LEU A 515 -0.55 32.77 -18.52
N GLY A 516 0.68 32.94 -18.96
CA GLY A 516 1.18 32.32 -20.17
C GLY A 516 0.39 32.75 -21.42
N ALA A 517 -0.26 31.76 -22.08
CA ALA A 517 -1.12 32.01 -23.26
C ALA A 517 -2.58 32.34 -22.91
N TYR A 518 -2.94 32.30 -21.64
CA TYR A 518 -4.32 32.49 -21.14
C TYR A 518 -4.49 33.89 -20.55
N THR A 519 -5.73 34.40 -20.66
CA THR A 519 -6.09 35.72 -20.08
C THR A 519 -7.26 35.51 -19.14
#